data_e5af70cf399db006d27856992723e1f9
#
_entry.id   e5af70cf399db006d27856992723e1f9
#
_cell.length_a   1.000
_cell.length_b   1.000
_cell.length_c   1.000
_cell.angle_alpha   90.00
_cell.angle_beta   90.00
_cell.angle_gamma   90.00
#
_symmetry.space_group_name_H-M   'P 1'
#
loop_
_entity.id
_entity.type
_entity.pdbx_description
1 polymer ?
#
loop_
_entity_poly.entity_id
_entity_poly.type
_entity_poly.pdbx_seq_one_letter_code
_entity_poly.pdbx_strand_id
1 'polypeptide(L)'
;MPALYIISSLKLGNMQRGKRIMNLISQYKGLRKENYVLCFGRFVTAMGAMVRPMLTMILSQKLGMNAVQVAWITALMGILTIPANLIGGKMADRFNKKMNIVYLDMISVISYIICGLIPLTTKSIVLMFIASTCQNMENPSYNSLTADITLSKDRERGYSLQYLTANLGGVM
;
A
#
# COMPACT_ATOMS: atom_id res chain seq x y z
N MET A 1 -12.92 -38.77 27.91
CA MET A 1 -13.46 -38.75 26.54
C MET A 1 -13.60 -37.37 25.88
N PRO A 2 -13.68 -36.21 26.58
CA PRO A 2 -13.83 -34.89 25.89
C PRO A 2 -12.56 -34.37 25.20
N ALA A 3 -11.36 -34.72 25.69
CA ALA A 3 -10.12 -34.19 25.13
C ALA A 3 -9.80 -34.67 23.69
N LEU A 4 -10.12 -35.91 23.36
CA LEU A 4 -9.96 -36.46 22.01
C LEU A 4 -10.86 -35.79 20.97
N TYR A 5 -12.06 -35.36 21.38
CA TYR A 5 -13.01 -34.63 20.50
C TYR A 5 -12.52 -33.23 20.21
N ILE A 6 -11.93 -32.54 21.20
CA ILE A 6 -11.36 -31.18 21.02
C ILE A 6 -10.12 -31.25 20.10
N ILE A 7 -9.25 -32.22 20.28
CA ILE A 7 -8.05 -32.40 19.43
C ILE A 7 -8.44 -32.75 17.99
N SER A 8 -9.46 -33.57 17.78
CA SER A 8 -9.94 -33.88 16.42
C SER A 8 -10.60 -32.69 15.72
N SER A 9 -11.37 -31.89 16.46
CA SER A 9 -12.00 -30.66 15.89
C SER A 9 -10.97 -29.58 15.56
N LEU A 10 -9.93 -29.40 16.37
CA LEU A 10 -8.82 -28.49 16.08
C LEU A 10 -7.99 -28.94 14.87
N LYS A 11 -7.76 -30.25 14.74
CA LYS A 11 -7.03 -30.83 13.60
C LYS A 11 -7.82 -30.72 12.30
N LEU A 12 -9.14 -30.93 12.33
CA LEU A 12 -10.05 -30.71 11.21
C LEU A 12 -10.14 -29.23 10.82
N GLY A 13 -10.22 -28.31 11.78
CA GLY A 13 -10.20 -26.88 11.55
C GLY A 13 -8.91 -26.40 10.89
N ASN A 14 -7.76 -26.90 11.33
CA ASN A 14 -6.47 -26.57 10.73
C ASN A 14 -6.31 -27.17 9.32
N MET A 15 -6.80 -28.38 9.09
CA MET A 15 -6.77 -29.00 7.76
C MET A 15 -7.71 -28.30 6.76
N GLN A 16 -8.87 -27.84 7.20
CA GLN A 16 -9.77 -27.04 6.36
C GLN A 16 -9.21 -25.65 6.09
N ARG A 17 -8.55 -25.00 7.06
CA ARG A 17 -7.81 -23.74 6.85
C ARG A 17 -6.67 -23.92 5.84
N GLY A 18 -5.88 -24.98 5.96
CA GLY A 18 -4.81 -25.30 5.01
C GLY A 18 -5.33 -25.52 3.58
N LYS A 19 -6.43 -26.25 3.41
CA LYS A 19 -7.08 -26.45 2.11
C LYS A 19 -7.63 -25.13 1.52
N ARG A 20 -8.24 -24.25 2.36
CA ARG A 20 -8.69 -22.93 1.91
C ARG A 20 -7.53 -22.05 1.46
N ILE A 21 -6.42 -22.03 2.21
CA ILE A 21 -5.23 -21.25 1.85
C ILE A 21 -4.61 -21.79 0.55
N MET A 22 -4.49 -23.10 0.40
CA MET A 22 -3.99 -23.71 -0.85
C MET A 22 -4.91 -23.41 -2.04
N ASN A 23 -6.22 -23.44 -1.86
CA ASN A 23 -7.18 -23.05 -2.90
C ASN A 23 -7.07 -21.56 -3.26
N LEU A 24 -6.87 -20.67 -2.27
CA LEU A 24 -6.63 -19.25 -2.50
C LEU A 24 -5.34 -19.03 -3.29
N ILE A 25 -4.24 -19.68 -2.93
CA ILE A 25 -2.96 -19.56 -3.66
C ILE A 25 -3.09 -20.14 -5.08
N SER A 26 -3.84 -21.24 -5.25
CA SER A 26 -4.04 -21.85 -6.57
C SER A 26 -4.87 -20.97 -7.52
N GLN A 27 -5.75 -20.13 -6.99
CA GLN A 27 -6.53 -19.16 -7.77
C GLN A 27 -5.65 -18.11 -8.45
N TYR A 28 -4.51 -17.77 -7.85
CA TYR A 28 -3.57 -16.80 -8.40
C TYR A 28 -2.51 -17.42 -9.31
N LYS A 29 -2.43 -18.75 -9.41
CA LYS A 29 -1.57 -19.44 -10.38
C LYS A 29 -2.10 -19.21 -11.78
N GLY A 30 -1.21 -18.80 -12.70
CA GLY A 30 -1.54 -18.60 -14.11
C GLY A 30 -1.71 -17.13 -14.53
N LEU A 31 -1.57 -16.17 -13.61
CA LEU A 31 -1.42 -14.77 -13.96
C LEU A 31 -0.08 -14.55 -14.68
N ARG A 32 -0.02 -13.53 -15.54
CA ARG A 32 1.22 -13.13 -16.21
C ARG A 32 2.30 -12.74 -15.19
N LYS A 33 3.56 -13.00 -15.53
CA LYS A 33 4.72 -12.69 -14.66
C LYS A 33 4.76 -11.20 -14.27
N GLU A 34 4.33 -10.33 -15.16
CA GLU A 34 4.26 -8.88 -14.97
C GLU A 34 3.33 -8.51 -13.80
N ASN A 35 2.25 -9.25 -13.59
CA ASN A 35 1.35 -9.04 -12.43
C ASN A 35 2.06 -9.30 -11.10
N TYR A 36 2.87 -10.35 -11.02
CA TYR A 36 3.61 -10.65 -9.79
C TYR A 36 4.68 -9.61 -9.49
N VAL A 37 5.38 -9.11 -10.52
CA VAL A 37 6.36 -8.03 -10.36
C VAL A 37 5.67 -6.76 -9.88
N LEU A 38 4.53 -6.41 -10.46
CA LEU A 38 3.74 -5.25 -10.05
C LEU A 38 3.23 -5.38 -8.62
N CYS A 39 2.76 -6.56 -8.23
CA CYS A 39 2.34 -6.85 -6.85
C CYS A 39 3.50 -6.76 -5.86
N PHE A 40 4.68 -7.24 -6.22
CA PHE A 40 5.86 -7.12 -5.38
C PHE A 40 6.26 -5.64 -5.17
N GLY A 41 6.26 -4.83 -6.24
CA GLY A 41 6.45 -3.38 -6.12
C GLY A 41 5.42 -2.76 -5.18
N ARG A 42 4.15 -3.11 -5.36
CA ARG A 42 3.05 -2.63 -4.49
C ARG A 42 3.23 -3.04 -3.03
N PHE A 43 3.74 -4.24 -2.77
CA PHE A 43 4.05 -4.71 -1.42
C PHE A 43 5.12 -3.84 -0.75
N VAL A 44 6.21 -3.57 -1.45
CA VAL A 44 7.31 -2.74 -0.94
C VAL A 44 6.83 -1.31 -0.67
N THR A 45 6.06 -0.72 -1.59
CA THR A 45 5.47 0.61 -1.41
C THR A 45 4.51 0.63 -0.21
N ALA A 46 3.70 -0.42 -0.03
CA ALA A 46 2.77 -0.52 1.09
C ALA A 46 3.49 -0.63 2.44
N MET A 47 4.64 -1.32 2.51
CA MET A 47 5.48 -1.32 3.71
C MET A 47 5.97 0.09 4.06
N GLY A 48 6.39 0.87 3.07
CA GLY A 48 6.75 2.28 3.27
C GLY A 48 5.58 3.15 3.73
N ALA A 49 4.37 2.85 3.31
CA ALA A 49 3.16 3.59 3.69
C ALA A 49 2.77 3.44 5.18
N MET A 50 3.36 2.50 5.93
CA MET A 50 3.18 2.37 7.38
C MET A 50 3.63 3.61 8.18
N VAL A 51 4.44 4.48 7.59
CA VAL A 51 4.77 5.77 8.17
C VAL A 51 3.52 6.63 8.42
N ARG A 52 2.44 6.47 7.62
CA ARG A 52 1.20 7.26 7.76
C ARG A 52 0.48 7.04 9.09
N PRO A 53 0.15 5.83 9.53
CA PRO A 53 -0.46 5.63 10.84
C PRO A 53 0.46 6.04 11.99
N MET A 54 1.78 5.91 11.82
CA MET A 54 2.75 6.38 12.81
C MET A 54 2.90 7.91 12.85
N LEU A 55 2.47 8.61 11.80
CA LEU A 55 2.58 10.06 11.70
C LEU A 55 1.92 10.77 12.88
N THR A 56 0.71 10.36 13.26
CA THR A 56 -0.04 10.92 14.39
C THR A 56 0.74 10.81 15.69
N MET A 57 1.38 9.65 15.91
CA MET A 57 2.21 9.39 17.08
C MET A 57 3.49 10.22 17.06
N ILE A 58 4.13 10.35 15.91
CA ILE A 58 5.33 11.17 15.71
C ILE A 58 5.02 12.65 15.96
N LEU A 59 3.93 13.18 15.41
CA LEU A 59 3.53 14.57 15.59
C LEU A 59 3.21 14.89 17.04
N SER A 60 2.48 14.01 17.73
CA SER A 60 2.09 14.20 19.13
C SER A 60 3.26 14.01 20.10
N GLN A 61 3.98 12.88 19.99
CA GLN A 61 4.98 12.49 20.99
C GLN A 61 6.36 13.10 20.75
N LYS A 62 6.77 13.28 19.49
CA LYS A 62 8.11 13.80 19.15
C LYS A 62 8.14 15.31 18.94
N LEU A 63 7.09 15.87 18.35
CA LEU A 63 6.99 17.31 18.10
C LEU A 63 6.15 18.04 19.15
N GLY A 64 5.57 17.33 20.13
CA GLY A 64 4.78 17.92 21.21
C GLY A 64 3.51 18.65 20.72
N MET A 65 3.00 18.28 19.53
CA MET A 65 1.84 18.95 18.96
C MET A 65 0.55 18.58 19.67
N ASN A 66 -0.31 19.58 19.86
CA ASN A 66 -1.64 19.40 20.42
C ASN A 66 -2.52 18.56 19.46
N ALA A 67 -3.49 17.82 20.01
CA ALA A 67 -4.42 17.00 19.24
C ALA A 67 -5.13 17.76 18.09
N VAL A 68 -5.44 19.04 18.30
CA VAL A 68 -6.04 19.90 17.28
C VAL A 68 -5.08 20.15 16.11
N GLN A 69 -3.81 20.41 16.39
CA GLN A 69 -2.77 20.63 15.35
C GLN A 69 -2.54 19.35 14.53
N VAL A 70 -2.47 18.21 15.22
CA VAL A 70 -2.34 16.89 14.56
C VAL A 70 -3.55 16.62 13.67
N ALA A 71 -4.76 16.92 14.15
CA ALA A 71 -6.00 16.75 13.38
C ALA A 71 -6.00 17.63 12.12
N TRP A 72 -5.58 18.89 12.21
CA TRP A 72 -5.47 19.78 11.05
C TRP A 72 -4.46 19.29 10.02
N ILE A 73 -3.29 18.82 10.44
CA ILE A 73 -2.25 18.28 9.55
C ILE A 73 -2.77 17.04 8.82
N THR A 74 -3.38 16.10 9.54
CA THR A 74 -3.92 14.88 8.95
C THR A 74 -5.11 15.15 8.03
N ALA A 75 -5.97 16.11 8.37
CA ALA A 75 -7.08 16.55 7.52
C ALA A 75 -6.56 17.19 6.23
N LEU A 76 -5.52 18.03 6.30
CA LEU A 76 -4.90 18.66 5.14
C LEU A 76 -4.29 17.61 4.20
N MET A 77 -3.62 16.59 4.74
CA MET A 77 -3.13 15.44 3.96
C MET A 77 -4.28 14.72 3.25
N GLY A 78 -5.40 14.51 3.93
CA GLY A 78 -6.59 13.90 3.35
C GLY A 78 -7.16 14.72 2.19
N ILE A 79 -7.28 16.03 2.37
CA ILE A 79 -7.78 16.95 1.33
C ILE A 79 -6.86 16.94 0.10
N LEU A 80 -5.54 16.93 0.29
CA LEU A 80 -4.57 16.88 -0.81
C LEU A 80 -4.58 15.55 -1.58
N THR A 81 -5.12 14.48 -1.00
CA THR A 81 -5.26 13.19 -1.70
C THR A 81 -6.16 13.31 -2.93
N ILE A 82 -7.21 14.13 -2.89
CA ILE A 82 -8.16 14.27 -4.00
C ILE A 82 -7.46 14.86 -5.26
N PRO A 83 -6.86 16.06 -5.20
CA PRO A 83 -6.16 16.61 -6.36
C PRO A 83 -4.96 15.75 -6.78
N ALA A 84 -4.24 15.11 -5.84
CA ALA A 84 -3.14 14.20 -6.15
C ALA A 84 -3.61 13.03 -7.03
N ASN A 85 -4.71 12.37 -6.68
CA ASN A 85 -5.28 11.29 -7.48
C ASN A 85 -5.75 11.78 -8.87
N LEU A 86 -6.34 12.97 -8.97
CA LEU A 86 -6.77 13.55 -10.25
C LEU A 86 -5.58 13.86 -11.18
N ILE A 87 -4.52 14.46 -10.62
CA ILE A 87 -3.29 14.73 -11.37
C ILE A 87 -2.62 13.40 -11.77
N GLY A 88 -2.53 12.45 -10.84
CA GLY A 88 -2.00 11.11 -11.09
C GLY A 88 -2.76 10.37 -12.19
N GLY A 89 -4.09 10.49 -12.24
CA GLY A 89 -4.92 9.95 -13.32
C GLY A 89 -4.57 10.55 -14.68
N LYS A 90 -4.49 11.89 -14.78
CA LYS A 90 -4.06 12.57 -16.01
C LYS A 90 -2.64 12.19 -16.44
N MET A 91 -1.74 11.99 -15.47
CA MET A 91 -0.38 11.52 -15.74
C MET A 91 -0.37 10.07 -16.25
N ALA A 92 -1.20 9.21 -15.68
CA ALA A 92 -1.34 7.81 -16.12
C ALA A 92 -1.86 7.69 -17.57
N ASP A 93 -2.72 8.64 -17.98
CA ASP A 93 -3.28 8.68 -19.35
C ASP A 93 -2.30 9.27 -20.37
N ARG A 94 -1.47 10.21 -19.95
CA ARG A 94 -0.61 10.99 -20.84
C ARG A 94 0.81 10.45 -20.97
N PHE A 95 1.32 9.82 -19.92
CA PHE A 95 2.69 9.33 -19.85
C PHE A 95 2.73 7.79 -19.72
N ASN A 96 3.93 7.22 -19.88
CA ASN A 96 4.13 5.80 -19.68
C ASN A 96 3.87 5.44 -18.21
N LYS A 97 2.84 4.62 -17.97
CA LYS A 97 2.38 4.21 -16.64
C LYS A 97 3.49 3.61 -15.77
N LYS A 98 4.37 2.79 -16.38
CA LYS A 98 5.52 2.18 -15.67
C LYS A 98 6.50 3.24 -15.19
N MET A 99 6.84 4.19 -16.06
CA MET A 99 7.76 5.27 -15.72
C MET A 99 7.17 6.19 -14.65
N ASN A 100 5.87 6.47 -14.73
CA ASN A 100 5.16 7.24 -13.72
C ASN A 100 5.28 6.62 -12.33
N ILE A 101 5.03 5.31 -12.22
CA ILE A 101 5.15 4.58 -10.96
C ILE A 101 6.59 4.71 -10.44
N VAL A 102 7.59 4.41 -11.28
CA VAL A 102 8.99 4.43 -10.86
C VAL A 102 9.43 5.83 -10.40
N TYR A 103 9.09 6.89 -11.14
CA TYR A 103 9.48 8.26 -10.76
C TYR A 103 8.82 8.71 -9.46
N LEU A 104 7.52 8.47 -9.30
CA LEU A 104 6.78 8.86 -8.11
C LEU A 104 7.24 8.06 -6.89
N ASP A 105 7.49 6.76 -7.05
CA ASP A 105 8.06 5.91 -6.00
C ASP A 105 9.46 6.38 -5.60
N MET A 106 10.33 6.69 -6.54
CA MET A 106 11.68 7.21 -6.26
C MET A 106 11.63 8.51 -5.44
N ILE A 107 10.77 9.46 -5.82
CA ILE A 107 10.60 10.71 -5.08
C ILE A 107 10.10 10.43 -3.66
N SER A 108 9.14 9.53 -3.52
CA SER A 108 8.56 9.13 -2.25
C SER A 108 9.61 8.48 -1.33
N VAL A 109 10.38 7.51 -1.85
CA VAL A 109 11.44 6.80 -1.12
C VAL A 109 12.55 7.76 -0.70
N ILE A 110 13.03 8.63 -1.60
CA ILE A 110 14.05 9.64 -1.29
C ILE A 110 13.55 10.57 -0.19
N SER A 111 12.30 11.02 -0.27
CA SER A 111 11.69 11.88 0.76
C SER A 111 11.63 11.20 2.13
N TYR A 112 11.29 9.91 2.19
CA TYR A 112 11.30 9.14 3.44
C TYR A 112 12.70 8.92 3.98
N ILE A 113 13.70 8.63 3.13
CA ILE A 113 15.11 8.48 3.55
C ILE A 113 15.61 9.79 4.15
N ILE A 114 15.40 10.92 3.47
CA ILE A 114 15.80 12.23 3.97
C ILE A 114 15.09 12.54 5.30
N CYS A 115 13.80 12.23 5.40
CA CYS A 115 13.03 12.41 6.62
C CYS A 115 13.58 11.58 7.81
N GLY A 116 14.11 10.39 7.54
CA GLY A 116 14.74 9.53 8.56
C GLY A 116 16.13 9.99 8.99
N LEU A 117 16.85 10.72 8.14
CA LEU A 117 18.20 11.23 8.41
C LEU A 117 18.20 12.59 9.11
N ILE A 118 17.14 13.36 8.97
CA ILE A 118 17.01 14.71 9.55
C ILE A 118 16.31 14.61 10.90
N PRO A 119 16.70 15.42 11.91
CA PRO A 119 15.94 15.53 13.16
C PRO A 119 14.49 15.90 12.86
N LEU A 120 13.56 15.25 13.59
CA LEU A 120 12.13 15.48 13.43
C LEU A 120 11.79 16.95 13.75
N THR A 121 11.55 17.70 12.70
CA THR A 121 11.24 19.14 12.73
C THR A 121 10.07 19.41 11.78
N THR A 122 9.57 20.63 11.73
CA THR A 122 8.55 21.06 10.74
C THR A 122 8.93 20.71 9.29
N LYS A 123 10.23 20.72 8.96
CA LYS A 123 10.74 20.31 7.62
C LYS A 123 10.44 18.84 7.33
N SER A 124 10.49 17.96 8.32
CA SER A 124 10.15 16.54 8.17
C SER A 124 8.68 16.35 7.81
N ILE A 125 7.78 17.20 8.31
CA ILE A 125 6.36 17.17 7.97
C ILE A 125 6.18 17.45 6.48
N VAL A 126 6.88 18.45 5.93
CA VAL A 126 6.82 18.80 4.50
C VAL A 126 7.28 17.62 3.63
N LEU A 127 8.37 16.95 4.01
CA LEU A 127 8.86 15.76 3.30
C LEU A 127 7.83 14.63 3.33
N MET A 128 7.17 14.42 4.47
CA MET A 128 6.10 13.43 4.60
C MET A 128 4.89 13.78 3.70
N PHE A 129 4.56 15.09 3.58
CA PHE A 129 3.53 15.55 2.64
C PHE A 129 3.90 15.23 1.20
N ILE A 130 5.13 15.52 0.78
CA ILE A 130 5.62 15.23 -0.57
C ILE A 130 5.54 13.73 -0.84
N ALA A 131 6.09 12.90 0.04
CA ALA A 131 6.07 11.44 -0.11
C ALA A 131 4.64 10.90 -0.20
N SER A 132 3.75 11.34 0.69
CA SER A 132 2.35 10.92 0.70
C SER A 132 1.60 11.34 -0.56
N THR A 133 1.86 12.56 -1.06
CA THR A 133 1.25 13.07 -2.29
C THR A 133 1.70 12.26 -3.50
N CYS A 134 3.01 11.98 -3.63
CA CYS A 134 3.55 11.14 -4.70
C CYS A 134 2.94 9.73 -4.69
N GLN A 135 2.82 9.10 -3.52
CA GLN A 135 2.16 7.79 -3.40
C GLN A 135 0.68 7.81 -3.81
N ASN A 136 -0.03 8.90 -3.52
CA ASN A 136 -1.42 9.03 -3.98
C ASN A 136 -1.49 9.24 -5.51
N MET A 137 -0.56 9.99 -6.10
CA MET A 137 -0.48 10.21 -7.54
C MET A 137 -0.13 8.95 -8.34
N GLU A 138 0.59 8.00 -7.76
CA GLU A 138 0.94 6.73 -8.44
C GLU A 138 -0.22 5.72 -8.47
N ASN A 139 -1.18 5.80 -7.54
CA ASN A 139 -2.28 4.83 -7.43
C ASN A 139 -3.08 4.64 -8.74
N PRO A 140 -3.48 5.70 -9.47
CA PRO A 140 -4.15 5.54 -10.77
C PRO A 140 -3.28 4.81 -11.81
N SER A 141 -1.96 5.06 -11.81
CA SER A 141 -1.02 4.37 -12.71
C SER A 141 -0.92 2.89 -12.40
N TYR A 142 -0.87 2.50 -11.11
CA TYR A 142 -0.93 1.09 -10.69
C TYR A 142 -2.21 0.41 -11.13
N ASN A 143 -3.37 1.04 -10.92
CA ASN A 143 -4.67 0.48 -11.29
C ASN A 143 -4.79 0.33 -12.81
N SER A 144 -4.41 1.34 -13.56
CA SER A 144 -4.44 1.34 -15.01
C SER A 144 -3.47 0.31 -15.60
N LEU A 145 -2.24 0.22 -15.07
CA LEU A 145 -1.26 -0.76 -15.51
C LEU A 145 -1.73 -2.19 -15.21
N THR A 146 -2.35 -2.43 -14.05
CA THR A 146 -2.94 -3.75 -13.72
C THR A 146 -4.01 -4.14 -14.73
N ALA A 147 -4.87 -3.20 -15.14
CA ALA A 147 -5.88 -3.44 -16.16
C ALA A 147 -5.28 -3.80 -17.51
N ASP A 148 -4.17 -3.14 -17.89
CA ASP A 148 -3.51 -3.34 -19.19
C ASP A 148 -2.78 -4.69 -19.28
N ILE A 149 -2.10 -5.10 -18.21
CA ILE A 149 -1.30 -6.34 -18.20
C ILE A 149 -2.13 -7.58 -17.90
N THR A 150 -3.35 -7.41 -17.37
CA THR A 150 -4.20 -8.54 -16.98
C THR A 150 -5.27 -8.80 -18.06
N LEU A 151 -5.40 -10.07 -18.48
CA LEU A 151 -6.46 -10.48 -19.40
C LEU A 151 -7.83 -10.16 -18.77
N SER A 152 -8.81 -9.79 -19.61
CA SER A 152 -10.16 -9.39 -19.16
C SER A 152 -10.82 -10.41 -18.22
N LYS A 153 -10.62 -11.71 -18.49
CA LYS A 153 -11.12 -12.83 -17.68
C LYS A 153 -10.45 -12.96 -16.29
N ASP A 154 -9.25 -12.42 -16.13
CA ASP A 154 -8.43 -12.55 -14.92
C ASP A 154 -8.30 -11.23 -14.15
N ARG A 155 -9.00 -10.17 -14.60
CA ARG A 155 -8.92 -8.83 -13.99
C ARG A 155 -9.28 -8.84 -12.50
N GLU A 156 -10.34 -9.53 -12.12
CA GLU A 156 -10.73 -9.66 -10.71
C GLU A 156 -9.60 -10.27 -9.87
N ARG A 157 -8.95 -11.31 -10.40
CA ARG A 157 -7.81 -11.96 -9.73
C ARG A 157 -6.61 -11.02 -9.62
N GLY A 158 -6.31 -10.26 -10.68
CA GLY A 158 -5.22 -9.27 -10.69
C GLY A 158 -5.42 -8.19 -9.63
N TYR A 159 -6.60 -7.57 -9.59
CA TYR A 159 -6.94 -6.57 -8.59
C TYR A 159 -7.01 -7.15 -7.18
N SER A 160 -7.60 -8.33 -7.01
CA SER A 160 -7.66 -9.01 -5.71
C SER A 160 -6.26 -9.29 -5.16
N LEU A 161 -5.33 -9.75 -6.00
CA LEU A 161 -3.94 -9.97 -5.62
C LEU A 161 -3.26 -8.66 -5.23
N GLN A 162 -3.51 -7.57 -5.95
CA GLN A 162 -2.96 -6.26 -5.66
C GLN A 162 -3.47 -5.71 -4.31
N TYR A 163 -4.76 -5.86 -4.03
CA TYR A 163 -5.35 -5.50 -2.74
C TYR A 163 -4.81 -6.34 -1.59
N LEU A 164 -4.69 -7.65 -1.79
CA LEU A 164 -4.11 -8.56 -0.80
C LEU A 164 -2.68 -8.14 -0.46
N THR A 165 -1.88 -7.86 -1.49
CA THR A 165 -0.47 -7.48 -1.34
C THR A 165 -0.33 -6.13 -0.64
N ALA A 166 -1.16 -5.15 -0.99
CA ALA A 166 -1.17 -3.85 -0.33
C ALA A 166 -1.53 -3.95 1.16
N ASN A 167 -2.54 -4.76 1.50
CA ASN A 167 -2.93 -4.98 2.90
C ASN A 167 -1.87 -5.76 3.68
N LEU A 168 -1.25 -6.78 3.10
CA LEU A 168 -0.15 -7.52 3.74
C LEU A 168 1.05 -6.61 4.01
N GLY A 169 1.41 -5.76 3.05
CA GLY A 169 2.48 -4.78 3.24
C GLY A 169 2.16 -3.75 4.32
N GLY A 170 0.88 -3.38 4.48
CA GLY A 170 0.43 -2.43 5.51
C GLY A 170 0.21 -3.02 6.91
N VAL A 171 0.30 -4.34 7.09
CA VAL A 171 0.16 -5.01 8.40
C VAL A 171 1.51 -5.41 9.01
N MET A 172 2.56 -5.52 8.19
CA MET A 172 3.93 -5.82 8.62
C MET A 172 4.67 -4.59 9.11
#